data_b025732c729a8f5ae94abd2afd7b54f0
#
_entry.id   b025732c729a8f5ae94abd2afd7b54f0
#
_cell.length_a   1.000
_cell.length_b   1.000
_cell.length_c   1.000
_cell.angle_alpha   90.00
_cell.angle_beta   90.00
_cell.angle_gamma   90.00
#
_symmetry.space_group_name_H-M   'P 1'
#
loop_
_entity.id
_entity.type
_entity.pdbx_description
1 polymer ?
#
loop_
_entity_poly.entity_id
_entity_poly.type
_entity_poly.pdbx_seq_one_letter_code
_entity_poly.pdbx_strand_id
1 'polypeptide(L)'
;MSLGSKGILFLIVLFFLDNEMYGLWAVFQSLTAIAVVFDFGFSTTFGRNINYCWNGAVKLVKTKAVFSQNDEPNFVLMKRTMTACKIVFFVLSLIAFVGLAIPGTMYILHISSDLPQQEVLIAWSLFALATFLNLYYNYYRSFMNGVGAISAVNRVLVFSNSAWMFLTLLFLFLGFGIIGTGFAYLLYSIIFRLLSRWEFYRYKEIGLHLKEVEHKASRQEIWDLFKAVWHNASREGLVTLANYLTNQACVIIAPLYMSLTLTGMYSLAMNVAIVIAQIALVFYSANQPVLQAAYVMNNPSKTKETMALIVVSFLTIFFIELVIIIAAGLPILNLIRPEVTPSVLIMLTAATYQFLLSYRNIFTSYFSCTNRIPYAWSFIGTSLATVGVAVLFLQVFHLGIWGLLLGQIVCQIAFNVWYWPLKAHQEMHVSIRYILTEGLFRLKELACSFIKTKA
;
A
#
# COMPACT_ATOMS: atom_id res chain seq x y z
N MET A 1 4.35 -1.05 -12.60
CA MET A 1 5.38 0.01 -12.65
C MET A 1 5.53 0.80 -11.34
N SER A 2 4.48 1.09 -10.56
CA SER A 2 4.61 1.79 -9.27
C SER A 2 5.36 0.98 -8.19
N LEU A 3 5.47 -0.31 -8.33
CA LEU A 3 6.11 -1.23 -7.38
C LEU A 3 7.64 -1.24 -7.53
N GLY A 4 8.15 -1.26 -8.77
CA GLY A 4 9.59 -1.21 -9.03
C GLY A 4 10.23 0.13 -8.67
N SER A 5 9.48 1.25 -8.80
CA SER A 5 10.00 2.58 -8.48
C SER A 5 10.35 2.77 -7.00
N LYS A 6 9.59 2.17 -6.08
CA LYS A 6 9.89 2.25 -4.64
C LYS A 6 11.14 1.46 -4.27
N GLY A 7 11.30 0.24 -4.80
CA GLY A 7 12.50 -0.57 -4.57
C GLY A 7 13.76 0.12 -5.09
N ILE A 8 13.72 0.69 -6.30
CA ILE A 8 14.83 1.46 -6.88
C ILE A 8 15.12 2.71 -6.04
N LEU A 9 14.10 3.41 -5.54
CA LEU A 9 14.28 4.57 -4.69
C LEU A 9 15.06 4.23 -3.40
N PHE A 10 14.75 3.11 -2.76
CA PHE A 10 15.48 2.63 -1.58
C PHE A 10 16.95 2.40 -1.89
N LEU A 11 17.26 1.81 -3.04
CA LEU A 11 18.66 1.59 -3.46
C LEU A 11 19.39 2.90 -3.77
N ILE A 12 18.72 3.85 -4.44
CA ILE A 12 19.29 5.19 -4.70
C ILE A 12 19.64 5.86 -3.38
N VAL A 13 18.71 5.94 -2.45
CA VAL A 13 18.92 6.60 -1.16
C VAL A 13 20.00 5.89 -0.34
N LEU A 14 20.03 4.55 -0.35
CA LEU A 14 21.07 3.75 0.29
C LEU A 14 22.47 4.07 -0.24
N PHE A 15 22.59 4.36 -1.54
CA PHE A 15 23.89 4.65 -2.16
C PHE A 15 24.47 6.00 -1.73
N PHE A 16 23.61 7.03 -1.54
CA PHE A 16 24.07 8.41 -1.31
C PHE A 16 24.08 8.83 0.16
N LEU A 17 23.16 8.35 0.99
CA LEU A 17 23.12 8.71 2.42
C LEU A 17 24.08 7.84 3.22
N ASP A 18 24.59 8.36 4.33
CA ASP A 18 25.28 7.54 5.32
C ASP A 18 24.31 6.56 6.02
N ASN A 19 24.86 5.64 6.80
CA ASN A 19 24.08 4.54 7.36
C ASN A 19 23.01 4.99 8.35
N GLU A 20 23.29 6.00 9.15
CA GLU A 20 22.36 6.54 10.15
C GLU A 20 21.27 7.40 9.50
N MET A 21 21.65 8.26 8.54
CA MET A 21 20.69 9.04 7.77
C MET A 21 19.79 8.16 6.90
N TYR A 22 20.31 7.03 6.35
CA TYR A 22 19.48 6.05 5.67
C TYR A 22 18.46 5.41 6.62
N GLY A 23 18.89 5.01 7.83
CA GLY A 23 17.99 4.48 8.87
C GLY A 23 16.91 5.49 9.24
N LEU A 24 17.30 6.76 9.46
CA LEU A 24 16.36 7.84 9.75
C LEU A 24 15.38 8.09 8.61
N TRP A 25 15.86 8.09 7.37
CA TRP A 25 14.98 8.21 6.19
C TRP A 25 13.97 7.07 6.10
N ALA A 26 14.37 5.83 6.43
CA ALA A 26 13.46 4.69 6.47
C ALA A 26 12.36 4.88 7.53
N VAL A 27 12.68 5.47 8.68
CA VAL A 27 11.69 5.85 9.70
C VAL A 27 10.76 6.94 9.17
N PHE A 28 11.27 7.97 8.47
CA PHE A 28 10.44 9.01 7.83
C PHE A 28 9.42 8.38 6.86
N GLN A 29 9.86 7.44 6.03
CA GLN A 29 8.98 6.74 5.09
C GLN A 29 7.88 5.96 5.84
N SER A 30 8.22 5.31 6.95
CA SER A 30 7.28 4.51 7.75
C SER A 30 6.26 5.38 8.49
N LEU A 31 6.69 6.53 9.02
CA LEU A 31 5.80 7.50 9.65
C LEU A 31 4.86 8.15 8.63
N THR A 32 5.38 8.55 7.46
CA THR A 32 4.56 9.18 6.42
C THR A 32 3.57 8.21 5.77
N ALA A 33 3.85 6.90 5.81
CA ALA A 33 2.90 5.87 5.38
C ALA A 33 1.62 5.84 6.24
N ILE A 34 1.58 6.51 7.39
CA ILE A 34 0.37 6.69 8.21
C ILE A 34 -0.75 7.38 7.43
N ALA A 35 -0.42 8.17 6.39
CA ALA A 35 -1.42 8.77 5.49
C ALA A 35 -2.37 7.74 4.89
N VAL A 36 -1.91 6.50 4.65
CA VAL A 36 -2.73 5.40 4.15
C VAL A 36 -3.78 4.98 5.19
N VAL A 37 -3.42 5.03 6.48
CA VAL A 37 -4.35 4.73 7.59
C VAL A 37 -5.43 5.81 7.68
N PHE A 38 -5.04 7.09 7.59
CA PHE A 38 -5.99 8.21 7.64
C PHE A 38 -6.92 8.28 6.42
N ASP A 39 -6.60 7.60 5.32
CA ASP A 39 -7.54 7.42 4.22
C ASP A 39 -8.77 6.57 4.63
N PHE A 40 -8.66 5.68 5.60
CA PHE A 40 -9.75 4.86 6.17
C PHE A 40 -10.69 4.23 5.13
N GLY A 41 -10.22 3.92 3.92
CA GLY A 41 -11.07 3.44 2.84
C GLY A 41 -12.04 4.48 2.25
N PHE A 42 -11.87 5.77 2.61
CA PHE A 42 -12.66 6.85 2.01
C PHE A 42 -12.42 6.95 0.51
N SER A 43 -11.18 6.72 0.05
CA SER A 43 -10.85 6.74 -1.38
C SER A 43 -11.70 5.75 -2.18
N THR A 44 -11.84 4.52 -1.72
CA THR A 44 -12.63 3.47 -2.40
C THR A 44 -14.12 3.80 -2.35
N THR A 45 -14.61 4.27 -1.19
CA THR A 45 -16.03 4.58 -1.01
C THR A 45 -16.45 5.82 -1.79
N PHE A 46 -15.66 6.90 -1.79
CA PHE A 46 -15.93 8.07 -2.62
C PHE A 46 -15.79 7.76 -4.11
N GLY A 47 -14.80 6.95 -4.51
CA GLY A 47 -14.67 6.47 -5.88
C GLY A 47 -15.94 5.76 -6.36
N ARG A 48 -16.50 4.86 -5.56
CA ARG A 48 -17.77 4.17 -5.84
C ARG A 48 -18.94 5.16 -5.92
N ASN A 49 -19.03 6.14 -5.04
CA ASN A 49 -20.11 7.14 -5.07
C ASN A 49 -20.02 8.05 -6.31
N ILE A 50 -18.82 8.44 -6.72
CA ILE A 50 -18.58 9.16 -7.98
C ILE A 50 -18.98 8.29 -9.18
N ASN A 51 -18.69 6.99 -9.13
CA ASN A 51 -19.11 6.05 -10.17
C ASN A 51 -20.65 5.98 -10.28
N TYR A 52 -21.35 5.96 -9.15
CA TYR A 52 -22.83 6.03 -9.17
C TYR A 52 -23.33 7.32 -9.82
N CYS A 53 -22.75 8.49 -9.45
CA CYS A 53 -23.11 9.76 -10.07
C CYS A 53 -22.81 9.77 -11.58
N TRP A 54 -21.69 9.18 -11.99
CA TRP A 54 -21.29 9.05 -13.40
C TRP A 54 -22.25 8.20 -14.23
N ASN A 55 -22.90 7.21 -13.60
CA ASN A 55 -23.90 6.34 -14.23
C ASN A 55 -25.35 6.77 -13.90
N GLY A 56 -25.60 8.04 -13.66
CA GLY A 56 -26.96 8.61 -13.58
C GLY A 56 -27.69 8.43 -12.23
N ALA A 57 -26.98 8.13 -11.13
CA ALA A 57 -27.63 8.06 -9.83
C ALA A 57 -28.27 9.42 -9.43
N VAL A 58 -29.51 9.36 -8.93
CA VAL A 58 -30.26 10.54 -8.44
C VAL A 58 -30.02 10.76 -6.95
N LYS A 59 -29.82 9.68 -6.18
CA LYS A 59 -29.60 9.73 -4.73
C LYS A 59 -28.63 8.64 -4.27
N LEU A 60 -27.71 9.03 -3.38
CA LEU A 60 -26.80 8.12 -2.69
C LEU A 60 -27.38 7.72 -1.34
N VAL A 61 -27.45 6.42 -1.06
CA VAL A 61 -27.93 5.84 0.20
C VAL A 61 -26.85 4.90 0.75
N LYS A 62 -26.86 4.60 2.04
CA LYS A 62 -25.83 3.79 2.75
C LYS A 62 -25.46 2.47 2.05
N THR A 63 -26.42 1.80 1.43
CA THR A 63 -26.21 0.45 0.84
C THR A 63 -26.45 0.38 -0.65
N LYS A 64 -27.17 1.32 -1.24
CA LYS A 64 -27.53 1.31 -2.68
C LYS A 64 -27.58 2.74 -3.21
N ALA A 65 -27.46 2.90 -4.52
CA ALA A 65 -27.79 4.14 -5.23
C ALA A 65 -29.18 3.99 -5.87
N VAL A 66 -29.92 5.11 -5.95
CA VAL A 66 -31.18 5.16 -6.70
C VAL A 66 -30.84 5.77 -8.06
N PHE A 67 -31.09 5.01 -9.12
CA PHE A 67 -30.82 5.44 -10.49
C PHE A 67 -32.06 6.01 -11.17
N SER A 68 -31.87 6.96 -12.08
CA SER A 68 -32.88 7.42 -13.03
C SER A 68 -33.01 6.42 -14.18
N GLN A 69 -34.08 6.54 -14.97
CA GLN A 69 -34.24 5.79 -16.22
C GLN A 69 -33.27 6.26 -17.33
N ASN A 70 -32.63 7.43 -17.16
CA ASN A 70 -31.61 7.93 -18.08
C ASN A 70 -30.23 7.64 -17.54
N ASP A 71 -29.39 7.00 -18.36
CA ASP A 71 -27.98 6.66 -18.04
C ASP A 71 -27.02 7.87 -18.15
N GLU A 72 -27.53 9.11 -18.11
CA GLU A 72 -26.71 10.31 -18.22
C GLU A 72 -26.06 10.68 -16.89
N PRO A 73 -24.80 11.17 -16.89
CA PRO A 73 -24.10 11.57 -15.68
C PRO A 73 -24.81 12.67 -14.90
N ASN A 74 -25.02 12.48 -13.61
CA ASN A 74 -25.57 13.50 -12.72
C ASN A 74 -24.47 14.40 -12.16
N PHE A 75 -24.12 15.46 -12.89
CA PHE A 75 -23.04 16.39 -12.50
C PHE A 75 -23.39 17.22 -11.24
N VAL A 76 -24.66 17.44 -10.93
CA VAL A 76 -25.07 18.15 -9.70
C VAL A 76 -24.72 17.30 -8.47
N LEU A 77 -25.16 16.05 -8.45
CA LEU A 77 -24.87 15.12 -7.36
C LEU A 77 -23.37 14.83 -7.27
N MET A 78 -22.70 14.71 -8.43
CA MET A 78 -21.25 14.52 -8.52
C MET A 78 -20.51 15.71 -7.90
N LYS A 79 -20.85 16.96 -8.20
CA LYS A 79 -20.22 18.16 -7.63
C LYS A 79 -20.40 18.23 -6.10
N ARG A 80 -21.59 17.86 -5.58
CA ARG A 80 -21.85 17.74 -4.14
C ARG A 80 -20.96 16.69 -3.49
N THR A 81 -20.90 15.50 -4.08
CA THR A 81 -20.06 14.38 -3.60
C THR A 81 -18.58 14.74 -3.61
N MET A 82 -18.11 15.42 -4.67
CA MET A 82 -16.74 15.93 -4.75
C MET A 82 -16.43 16.96 -3.67
N THR A 83 -17.37 17.85 -3.37
CA THR A 83 -17.20 18.86 -2.31
C THR A 83 -17.12 18.21 -0.94
N ALA A 84 -18.01 17.27 -0.62
CA ALA A 84 -17.95 16.49 0.61
C ALA A 84 -16.64 15.73 0.75
N CYS A 85 -16.19 15.08 -0.33
CA CYS A 85 -14.92 14.35 -0.38
C CYS A 85 -13.72 15.27 -0.06
N LYS A 86 -13.62 16.43 -0.70
CA LYS A 86 -12.54 17.41 -0.45
C LYS A 86 -12.50 17.87 1.01
N ILE A 87 -13.66 18.12 1.62
CA ILE A 87 -13.73 18.54 3.03
C ILE A 87 -13.27 17.40 3.95
N VAL A 88 -13.74 16.17 3.71
CA VAL A 88 -13.33 15.00 4.49
C VAL A 88 -11.80 14.80 4.40
N PHE A 89 -11.25 14.79 3.19
CA PHE A 89 -9.81 14.62 3.00
C PHE A 89 -8.99 15.76 3.60
N PHE A 90 -9.51 17.01 3.58
CA PHE A 90 -8.85 18.13 4.25
C PHE A 90 -8.77 17.92 5.76
N VAL A 91 -9.86 17.53 6.40
CA VAL A 91 -9.90 17.28 7.85
C VAL A 91 -8.98 16.11 8.21
N LEU A 92 -9.03 15.01 7.47
CA LEU A 92 -8.18 13.84 7.72
C LEU A 92 -6.69 14.16 7.53
N SER A 93 -6.36 14.91 6.48
CA SER A 93 -4.96 15.34 6.24
C SER A 93 -4.46 16.32 7.29
N LEU A 94 -5.33 17.19 7.80
CA LEU A 94 -4.98 18.11 8.88
C LEU A 94 -4.71 17.36 10.19
N ILE A 95 -5.55 16.38 10.55
CA ILE A 95 -5.33 15.53 11.73
C ILE A 95 -4.02 14.75 11.60
N ALA A 96 -3.77 14.13 10.45
CA ALA A 96 -2.52 13.42 10.17
C ALA A 96 -1.29 14.37 10.26
N PHE A 97 -1.42 15.57 9.72
CA PHE A 97 -0.35 16.58 9.76
C PHE A 97 -0.04 17.03 11.18
N VAL A 98 -1.04 17.32 12.00
CA VAL A 98 -0.85 17.69 13.41
C VAL A 98 -0.17 16.53 14.17
N GLY A 99 -0.56 15.28 13.91
CA GLY A 99 0.09 14.10 14.47
C GLY A 99 1.55 13.95 14.04
N LEU A 100 1.89 14.27 12.81
CA LEU A 100 3.29 14.26 12.35
C LEU A 100 4.07 15.48 12.86
N ALA A 101 3.46 16.66 12.86
CA ALA A 101 4.13 17.92 13.23
C ALA A 101 4.44 18.02 14.72
N ILE A 102 3.61 17.48 15.61
CA ILE A 102 3.81 17.59 17.07
C ILE A 102 4.44 16.30 17.62
N PRO A 103 3.70 15.18 17.86
CA PRO A 103 4.32 13.99 18.42
C PRO A 103 5.35 13.35 17.49
N GLY A 104 5.15 13.44 16.16
CA GLY A 104 6.12 12.95 15.18
C GLY A 104 7.44 13.67 15.27
N THR A 105 7.44 15.02 15.37
CA THR A 105 8.68 15.79 15.53
C THR A 105 9.37 15.48 16.85
N MET A 106 8.64 15.39 17.97
CA MET A 106 9.22 15.01 19.27
C MET A 106 9.90 13.63 19.20
N TYR A 107 9.25 12.68 18.56
CA TYR A 107 9.81 11.36 18.36
C TYR A 107 11.08 11.39 17.48
N ILE A 108 11.05 12.09 16.34
CA ILE A 108 12.21 12.21 15.44
C ILE A 108 13.40 12.85 16.14
N LEU A 109 13.20 13.94 16.89
CA LEU A 109 14.26 14.58 17.69
C LEU A 109 14.85 13.63 18.73
N HIS A 110 14.02 12.78 19.35
CA HIS A 110 14.50 11.82 20.33
C HIS A 110 15.40 10.74 19.72
N ILE A 111 15.03 10.17 18.58
CA ILE A 111 15.78 9.08 17.95
C ILE A 111 17.01 9.55 17.14
N SER A 112 17.12 10.84 16.86
CA SER A 112 18.20 11.44 16.06
C SER A 112 19.06 12.40 16.89
N SER A 113 19.15 12.23 18.21
CA SER A 113 19.89 13.13 19.11
C SER A 113 21.33 13.39 18.69
N ASP A 114 21.98 12.39 18.12
CA ASP A 114 23.39 12.42 17.73
C ASP A 114 23.62 12.94 16.29
N LEU A 115 22.55 13.26 15.56
CA LEU A 115 22.60 13.75 14.19
C LEU A 115 22.45 15.30 14.12
N PRO A 116 22.84 15.94 13.01
CA PRO A 116 22.63 17.38 12.79
C PRO A 116 21.17 17.77 12.85
N GLN A 117 20.70 18.23 14.01
CA GLN A 117 19.27 18.48 14.32
C GLN A 117 18.60 19.44 13.32
N GLN A 118 19.34 20.43 12.81
CA GLN A 118 18.79 21.40 11.85
C GLN A 118 18.44 20.71 10.53
N GLU A 119 19.31 19.84 10.00
CA GLU A 119 19.06 19.09 8.76
C GLU A 119 17.90 18.13 8.92
N VAL A 120 17.87 17.41 10.05
CA VAL A 120 16.80 16.47 10.41
C VAL A 120 15.44 17.17 10.46
N LEU A 121 15.37 18.33 11.15
CA LEU A 121 14.12 19.10 11.27
C LEU A 121 13.63 19.64 9.93
N ILE A 122 14.54 20.18 9.10
CA ILE A 122 14.17 20.67 7.76
C ILE A 122 13.63 19.51 6.91
N ALA A 123 14.37 18.40 6.86
CA ALA A 123 13.95 17.22 6.10
C ALA A 123 12.60 16.68 6.60
N TRP A 124 12.44 16.50 7.91
CA TRP A 124 11.20 16.02 8.50
C TRP A 124 10.02 16.95 8.21
N SER A 125 10.20 18.27 8.32
CA SER A 125 9.15 19.26 8.02
C SER A 125 8.68 19.16 6.56
N LEU A 126 9.61 18.94 5.62
CA LEU A 126 9.29 18.71 4.21
C LEU A 126 8.49 17.40 4.02
N PHE A 127 8.89 16.33 4.72
CA PHE A 127 8.16 15.06 4.69
C PHE A 127 6.75 15.18 5.27
N ALA A 128 6.58 15.85 6.40
CA ALA A 128 5.28 16.07 7.03
C ALA A 128 4.35 16.92 6.12
N LEU A 129 4.86 17.98 5.52
CA LEU A 129 4.12 18.83 4.58
C LEU A 129 3.75 18.05 3.30
N ALA A 130 4.69 17.30 2.74
CA ALA A 130 4.44 16.45 1.58
C ALA A 130 3.35 15.41 1.87
N THR A 131 3.37 14.80 3.07
CA THR A 131 2.37 13.83 3.51
C THR A 131 0.98 14.46 3.60
N PHE A 132 0.88 15.67 4.17
CA PHE A 132 -0.38 16.44 4.17
C PHE A 132 -0.91 16.64 2.76
N LEU A 133 -0.08 17.09 1.83
CA LEU A 133 -0.49 17.33 0.44
C LEU A 133 -0.89 16.03 -0.26
N ASN A 134 -0.13 14.95 -0.07
CA ASN A 134 -0.41 13.64 -0.66
C ASN A 134 -1.75 13.09 -0.20
N LEU A 135 -2.02 13.13 1.11
CA LEU A 135 -3.29 12.66 1.66
C LEU A 135 -4.43 13.56 1.19
N TYR A 136 -4.28 14.88 1.27
CA TYR A 136 -5.32 15.81 0.85
C TYR A 136 -5.69 15.63 -0.62
N TYR A 137 -4.72 15.60 -1.53
CA TYR A 137 -4.98 15.50 -2.96
C TYR A 137 -5.31 14.09 -3.46
N ASN A 138 -5.27 13.07 -2.59
CA ASN A 138 -5.65 11.70 -2.95
C ASN A 138 -7.11 11.59 -3.43
N TYR A 139 -7.97 12.55 -3.13
CA TYR A 139 -9.34 12.60 -3.65
C TYR A 139 -9.40 12.62 -5.19
N TYR A 140 -8.40 13.14 -5.89
CA TYR A 140 -8.38 13.09 -7.36
C TYR A 140 -8.28 11.66 -7.87
N ARG A 141 -7.53 10.79 -7.18
CA ARG A 141 -7.46 9.37 -7.50
C ARG A 141 -8.83 8.71 -7.36
N SER A 142 -9.55 9.03 -6.29
CA SER A 142 -10.93 8.56 -6.08
C SER A 142 -11.87 9.01 -7.20
N PHE A 143 -11.73 10.27 -7.63
CA PHE A 143 -12.56 10.82 -8.71
C PHE A 143 -12.27 10.15 -10.05
N MET A 144 -10.99 10.02 -10.42
CA MET A 144 -10.59 9.37 -11.68
C MET A 144 -11.00 7.89 -11.72
N ASN A 145 -10.83 7.16 -10.62
CA ASN A 145 -11.31 5.77 -10.52
C ASN A 145 -12.83 5.70 -10.64
N GLY A 146 -13.55 6.64 -10.02
CA GLY A 146 -15.00 6.69 -10.04
C GLY A 146 -15.59 6.89 -11.44
N VAL A 147 -14.99 7.75 -12.25
CA VAL A 147 -15.42 7.96 -13.66
C VAL A 147 -14.85 6.92 -14.62
N GLY A 148 -14.10 5.93 -14.13
CA GLY A 148 -13.51 4.87 -14.97
C GLY A 148 -12.25 5.29 -15.73
N ALA A 149 -11.61 6.42 -15.38
CA ALA A 149 -10.40 6.93 -16.02
C ALA A 149 -9.12 6.20 -15.54
N ILE A 150 -9.12 4.86 -15.52
CA ILE A 150 -8.05 4.02 -14.97
C ILE A 150 -6.70 4.27 -15.67
N SER A 151 -6.73 4.45 -16.99
CA SER A 151 -5.52 4.76 -17.75
C SER A 151 -4.91 6.11 -17.36
N ALA A 152 -5.74 7.11 -17.04
CA ALA A 152 -5.29 8.41 -16.52
C ALA A 152 -4.66 8.28 -15.15
N VAL A 153 -5.26 7.51 -14.22
CA VAL A 153 -4.68 7.19 -12.91
C VAL A 153 -3.29 6.59 -13.06
N ASN A 154 -3.15 5.60 -13.94
CA ASN A 154 -1.87 4.92 -14.17
C ASN A 154 -0.82 5.86 -14.77
N ARG A 155 -1.18 6.70 -15.74
CA ARG A 155 -0.26 7.73 -16.29
C ARG A 155 0.23 8.67 -15.20
N VAL A 156 -0.67 9.25 -14.41
CA VAL A 156 -0.32 10.15 -13.31
C VAL A 156 0.63 9.47 -12.33
N LEU A 157 0.34 8.24 -11.91
CA LEU A 157 1.20 7.50 -10.99
C LEU A 157 2.59 7.23 -11.57
N VAL A 158 2.67 6.83 -12.84
CA VAL A 158 3.97 6.56 -13.50
C VAL A 158 4.79 7.82 -13.60
N PHE A 159 4.22 8.92 -14.12
CA PHE A 159 4.95 10.18 -14.26
C PHE A 159 5.36 10.77 -12.92
N SER A 160 4.47 10.79 -11.94
CA SER A 160 4.79 11.35 -10.62
C SER A 160 5.86 10.53 -9.89
N ASN A 161 5.79 9.19 -9.93
CA ASN A 161 6.81 8.33 -9.31
C ASN A 161 8.16 8.42 -10.04
N SER A 162 8.16 8.51 -11.38
CA SER A 162 9.39 8.70 -12.15
C SER A 162 10.04 10.05 -11.85
N ALA A 163 9.23 11.11 -11.75
CA ALA A 163 9.70 12.42 -11.35
C ALA A 163 10.28 12.41 -9.92
N TRP A 164 9.62 11.73 -8.98
CA TRP A 164 10.14 11.59 -7.61
C TRP A 164 11.50 10.89 -7.60
N MET A 165 11.61 9.77 -8.29
CA MET A 165 12.87 9.01 -8.38
C MET A 165 13.99 9.88 -9.00
N PHE A 166 13.69 10.55 -10.11
CA PHE A 166 14.65 11.44 -10.78
C PHE A 166 15.07 12.61 -9.90
N LEU A 167 14.12 13.29 -9.25
CA LEU A 167 14.40 14.41 -8.35
C LEU A 167 15.18 13.98 -7.11
N THR A 168 14.86 12.80 -6.56
CA THR A 168 15.64 12.25 -5.43
C THR A 168 17.09 12.02 -5.84
N LEU A 169 17.31 11.36 -6.98
CA LEU A 169 18.65 11.14 -7.51
C LEU A 169 19.39 12.46 -7.76
N LEU A 170 18.73 13.42 -8.40
CA LEU A 170 19.30 14.73 -8.70
C LEU A 170 19.72 15.48 -7.42
N PHE A 171 18.82 15.59 -6.43
CA PHE A 171 19.16 16.33 -5.20
C PHE A 171 20.22 15.61 -4.36
N LEU A 172 20.23 14.29 -4.34
CA LEU A 172 21.28 13.54 -3.67
C LEU A 172 22.63 13.71 -4.39
N PHE A 173 22.63 13.69 -5.71
CA PHE A 173 23.84 13.92 -6.51
C PHE A 173 24.39 15.35 -6.31
N LEU A 174 23.52 16.35 -6.11
CA LEU A 174 23.89 17.74 -5.79
C LEU A 174 24.35 17.94 -4.34
N GLY A 175 24.36 16.88 -3.52
CA GLY A 175 24.86 16.93 -2.13
C GLY A 175 23.85 17.45 -1.10
N PHE A 176 22.54 17.54 -1.44
CA PHE A 176 21.52 17.99 -0.49
C PHE A 176 21.18 16.97 0.61
N GLY A 177 21.79 15.77 0.60
CA GLY A 177 21.59 14.75 1.62
C GLY A 177 20.11 14.39 1.89
N ILE A 178 19.77 14.20 3.16
CA ILE A 178 18.40 13.85 3.57
C ILE A 178 17.38 14.96 3.26
N ILE A 179 17.79 16.23 3.28
CA ILE A 179 16.94 17.39 2.90
C ILE A 179 16.50 17.26 1.45
N GLY A 180 17.40 16.84 0.56
CA GLY A 180 17.10 16.61 -0.87
C GLY A 180 16.02 15.57 -1.08
N THR A 181 15.98 14.50 -0.28
CA THR A 181 14.91 13.50 -0.32
C THR A 181 13.55 14.07 0.08
N GLY A 182 13.54 14.99 1.07
CA GLY A 182 12.35 15.71 1.51
C GLY A 182 11.81 16.67 0.44
N PHE A 183 12.69 17.44 -0.22
CA PHE A 183 12.31 18.28 -1.36
C PHE A 183 11.75 17.48 -2.52
N ALA A 184 12.39 16.37 -2.88
CA ALA A 184 11.90 15.48 -3.94
C ALA A 184 10.50 14.94 -3.63
N TYR A 185 10.23 14.56 -2.36
CA TYR A 185 8.93 14.07 -1.93
C TYR A 185 7.86 15.16 -1.92
N LEU A 186 8.22 16.40 -1.55
CA LEU A 186 7.32 17.55 -1.63
C LEU A 186 6.96 17.89 -3.09
N LEU A 187 7.95 17.92 -3.98
CA LEU A 187 7.73 18.15 -5.41
C LEU A 187 6.88 17.05 -6.05
N TYR A 188 7.11 15.78 -5.67
CA TYR A 188 6.24 14.69 -6.06
C TYR A 188 4.76 14.97 -5.73
N SER A 189 4.48 15.48 -4.52
CA SER A 189 3.12 15.79 -4.07
C SER A 189 2.48 16.88 -4.94
N ILE A 190 3.25 17.89 -5.33
CA ILE A 190 2.81 18.98 -6.19
C ILE A 190 2.56 18.48 -7.63
N ILE A 191 3.49 17.69 -8.18
CA ILE A 191 3.39 17.11 -9.51
C ILE A 191 2.17 16.18 -9.58
N PHE A 192 1.99 15.31 -8.59
CA PHE A 192 0.84 14.41 -8.51
C PHE A 192 -0.48 15.19 -8.52
N ARG A 193 -0.58 16.28 -7.74
CA ARG A 193 -1.75 17.17 -7.73
C ARG A 193 -2.03 17.79 -9.09
N LEU A 194 -0.99 18.38 -9.70
CA LEU A 194 -1.16 19.11 -10.96
C LEU A 194 -1.60 18.16 -12.10
N LEU A 195 -0.92 17.02 -12.22
CA LEU A 195 -1.25 16.01 -13.23
C LEU A 195 -2.61 15.39 -12.98
N SER A 196 -2.96 15.04 -11.71
CA SER A 196 -4.26 14.47 -11.37
C SER A 196 -5.39 15.44 -11.67
N ARG A 197 -5.21 16.73 -11.34
CA ARG A 197 -6.18 17.78 -11.65
C ARG A 197 -6.37 17.92 -13.15
N TRP A 198 -5.28 18.01 -13.90
CA TRP A 198 -5.31 18.18 -15.35
C TRP A 198 -6.01 17.01 -16.03
N GLU A 199 -5.62 15.76 -15.74
CA GLU A 199 -6.19 14.54 -16.31
C GLU A 199 -7.68 14.39 -15.95
N PHE A 200 -8.08 14.67 -14.72
CA PHE A 200 -9.46 14.54 -14.29
C PHE A 200 -10.40 15.51 -15.02
N TYR A 201 -10.05 16.81 -15.05
CA TYR A 201 -10.92 17.82 -15.68
C TYR A 201 -10.95 17.73 -17.21
N ARG A 202 -9.89 17.17 -17.82
CA ARG A 202 -9.82 16.91 -19.26
C ARG A 202 -10.63 15.67 -19.66
N TYR A 203 -10.76 14.70 -18.79
CA TYR A 203 -11.43 13.43 -19.11
C TYR A 203 -12.89 13.66 -19.46
N LYS A 204 -13.28 13.29 -20.71
CA LYS A 204 -14.64 13.47 -21.26
C LYS A 204 -15.25 14.85 -20.94
N GLU A 205 -14.44 15.89 -20.98
CA GLU A 205 -14.84 17.29 -20.76
C GLU A 205 -15.54 17.57 -19.42
N ILE A 206 -15.28 16.75 -18.39
CA ILE A 206 -15.86 16.89 -17.03
C ILE A 206 -15.71 18.33 -16.52
N GLY A 207 -14.59 19.01 -16.87
CA GLY A 207 -14.33 20.37 -16.45
C GLY A 207 -15.36 21.39 -16.98
N LEU A 208 -15.88 21.20 -18.19
CA LEU A 208 -16.91 22.06 -18.78
C LEU A 208 -18.25 21.83 -18.11
N HIS A 209 -18.71 20.60 -18.01
CA HIS A 209 -19.97 20.25 -17.38
C HIS A 209 -20.05 20.66 -15.90
N LEU A 210 -18.95 20.52 -15.13
CA LEU A 210 -18.93 20.94 -13.73
C LEU A 210 -18.93 22.46 -13.54
N LYS A 211 -18.52 23.26 -14.54
CA LYS A 211 -18.60 24.72 -14.49
C LYS A 211 -20.05 25.20 -14.66
N GLU A 212 -20.82 24.53 -15.49
CA GLU A 212 -22.24 24.87 -15.76
C GLU A 212 -23.16 24.60 -14.54
N VAL A 213 -22.70 23.80 -13.59
CA VAL A 213 -23.47 23.51 -12.38
C VAL A 213 -23.27 24.62 -11.33
N GLU A 214 -24.26 25.45 -11.09
CA GLU A 214 -24.21 26.55 -10.10
C GLU A 214 -24.52 26.12 -8.66
N HIS A 215 -24.67 24.86 -8.36
CA HIS A 215 -25.11 24.40 -7.05
C HIS A 215 -23.97 24.42 -5.98
N LYS A 216 -24.24 25.07 -4.84
CA LYS A 216 -23.42 25.01 -3.61
C LYS A 216 -24.03 23.97 -2.66
N ALA A 217 -23.24 22.94 -2.31
CA ALA A 217 -23.67 21.94 -1.34
C ALA A 217 -23.93 22.59 0.04
N SER A 218 -25.06 22.28 0.66
CA SER A 218 -25.35 22.73 2.02
C SER A 218 -24.57 21.93 3.06
N ARG A 219 -24.38 22.49 4.27
CA ARG A 219 -23.71 21.77 5.37
C ARG A 219 -24.43 20.46 5.73
N GLN A 220 -25.72 20.43 5.63
CA GLN A 220 -26.54 19.25 5.92
C GLN A 220 -26.32 18.14 4.88
N GLU A 221 -26.33 18.50 3.60
CA GLU A 221 -26.05 17.55 2.51
C GLU A 221 -24.64 16.92 2.63
N ILE A 222 -23.63 17.73 2.98
CA ILE A 222 -22.27 17.24 3.21
C ILE A 222 -22.24 16.25 4.38
N TRP A 223 -22.93 16.56 5.48
CA TRP A 223 -22.99 15.72 6.66
C TRP A 223 -23.71 14.39 6.41
N ASP A 224 -24.79 14.41 5.65
CA ASP A 224 -25.53 13.20 5.30
C ASP A 224 -24.74 12.30 4.34
N LEU A 225 -24.03 12.89 3.39
CA LEU A 225 -23.07 12.17 2.54
C LEU A 225 -21.92 11.55 3.36
N PHE A 226 -21.37 12.30 4.32
CA PHE A 226 -20.35 11.78 5.23
C PHE A 226 -20.85 10.56 6.00
N LYS A 227 -22.03 10.62 6.62
CA LYS A 227 -22.63 9.49 7.35
C LYS A 227 -22.83 8.27 6.47
N ALA A 228 -23.26 8.47 5.21
CA ALA A 228 -23.46 7.38 4.27
C ALA A 228 -22.12 6.70 3.89
N VAL A 229 -21.05 7.48 3.76
CA VAL A 229 -19.71 7.00 3.40
C VAL A 229 -19.02 6.32 4.60
N TRP A 230 -19.11 6.91 5.79
CA TRP A 230 -18.45 6.46 7.01
C TRP A 230 -18.73 5.00 7.36
N HIS A 231 -19.99 4.57 7.19
CA HIS A 231 -20.38 3.19 7.52
C HIS A 231 -19.57 2.13 6.77
N ASN A 232 -19.26 2.38 5.51
CA ASN A 232 -18.48 1.46 4.69
C ASN A 232 -16.96 1.70 4.85
N ALA A 233 -16.55 2.96 4.92
CA ALA A 233 -15.15 3.35 5.06
C ALA A 233 -14.53 2.83 6.37
N SER A 234 -15.27 2.86 7.48
CA SER A 234 -14.74 2.42 8.78
C SER A 234 -14.32 0.94 8.80
N ARG A 235 -15.00 0.06 8.09
CA ARG A 235 -14.63 -1.37 8.01
C ARG A 235 -13.37 -1.59 7.18
N GLU A 236 -13.24 -0.90 6.05
CA GLU A 236 -12.03 -0.94 5.22
C GLU A 236 -10.85 -0.29 5.95
N GLY A 237 -11.11 0.78 6.72
CA GLY A 237 -10.12 1.46 7.55
C GLY A 237 -9.47 0.57 8.60
N LEU A 238 -10.24 -0.31 9.24
CA LEU A 238 -9.71 -1.27 10.21
C LEU A 238 -8.72 -2.24 9.57
N VAL A 239 -9.00 -2.75 8.38
CA VAL A 239 -8.06 -3.63 7.65
C VAL A 239 -6.81 -2.84 7.23
N THR A 240 -6.97 -1.59 6.81
CA THR A 240 -5.87 -0.71 6.44
C THR A 240 -4.97 -0.42 7.64
N LEU A 241 -5.55 -0.13 8.81
CA LEU A 241 -4.81 0.04 10.07
C LEU A 241 -4.03 -1.23 10.43
N ALA A 242 -4.66 -2.40 10.37
CA ALA A 242 -3.99 -3.66 10.63
C ALA A 242 -2.80 -3.88 9.68
N ASN A 243 -2.96 -3.62 8.39
CA ASN A 243 -1.89 -3.73 7.41
C ASN A 243 -0.75 -2.73 7.65
N TYR A 244 -1.06 -1.51 8.05
CA TYR A 244 -0.05 -0.51 8.44
C TYR A 244 0.75 -0.98 9.65
N LEU A 245 0.09 -1.38 10.73
CA LEU A 245 0.75 -1.90 11.93
C LEU A 245 1.63 -3.11 11.61
N THR A 246 1.13 -4.01 10.79
CA THR A 246 1.85 -5.22 10.36
C THR A 246 3.14 -4.91 9.59
N ASN A 247 3.16 -3.86 8.74
CA ASN A 247 4.28 -3.58 7.85
C ASN A 247 5.19 -2.44 8.32
N GLN A 248 4.68 -1.47 9.09
CA GLN A 248 5.41 -0.24 9.39
C GLN A 248 5.74 -0.06 10.88
N ALA A 249 4.94 -0.61 11.80
CA ALA A 249 5.12 -0.37 13.22
C ALA A 249 6.50 -0.79 13.73
N CYS A 250 7.02 -1.93 13.27
CA CYS A 250 8.32 -2.43 13.70
C CYS A 250 9.47 -1.51 13.25
N VAL A 251 9.40 -0.86 12.09
CA VAL A 251 10.40 0.13 11.65
C VAL A 251 10.38 1.36 12.54
N ILE A 252 9.20 1.77 13.02
CA ILE A 252 9.04 2.91 13.93
C ILE A 252 9.53 2.56 15.34
N ILE A 253 9.32 1.33 15.80
CA ILE A 253 9.74 0.88 17.14
C ILE A 253 11.24 0.64 17.20
N ALA A 254 11.86 0.17 16.12
CA ALA A 254 13.26 -0.24 16.06
C ALA A 254 14.24 0.79 16.66
N PRO A 255 14.24 2.09 16.29
CA PRO A 255 15.23 3.04 16.77
C PRO A 255 15.08 3.43 18.25
N LEU A 256 14.02 3.01 18.91
CA LEU A 256 13.89 3.14 20.38
C LEU A 256 14.75 2.13 21.15
N TYR A 257 15.19 1.05 20.50
CA TYR A 257 15.90 -0.07 21.12
C TYR A 257 17.22 -0.42 20.44
N MET A 258 17.49 0.13 19.27
CA MET A 258 18.72 -0.14 18.51
C MET A 258 19.15 1.10 17.72
N SER A 259 20.40 1.09 17.20
CA SER A 259 20.91 2.20 16.40
C SER A 259 20.13 2.42 15.11
N LEU A 260 20.21 3.63 14.55
CA LEU A 260 19.63 3.97 13.26
C LEU A 260 20.22 3.10 12.13
N THR A 261 21.51 2.75 12.19
CA THR A 261 22.15 1.83 11.25
C THR A 261 21.48 0.45 11.25
N LEU A 262 21.25 -0.14 12.42
CA LEU A 262 20.54 -1.43 12.53
C LEU A 262 19.07 -1.31 12.11
N THR A 263 18.43 -0.19 12.38
CA THR A 263 17.08 0.13 11.89
C THR A 263 17.06 0.19 10.36
N GLY A 264 18.09 0.80 9.76
CA GLY A 264 18.29 0.83 8.32
C GLY A 264 18.45 -0.57 7.72
N MET A 265 19.27 -1.42 8.33
CA MET A 265 19.46 -2.83 7.93
C MET A 265 18.14 -3.62 7.99
N TYR A 266 17.40 -3.51 9.08
CA TYR A 266 16.08 -4.13 9.22
C TYR A 266 15.10 -3.64 8.13
N SER A 267 15.04 -2.32 7.93
CA SER A 267 14.17 -1.71 6.92
C SER A 267 14.54 -2.13 5.50
N LEU A 268 15.84 -2.22 5.19
CA LEU A 268 16.33 -2.72 3.89
C LEU A 268 15.89 -4.16 3.65
N ALA A 269 16.12 -5.06 4.63
CA ALA A 269 15.69 -6.46 4.53
C ALA A 269 14.16 -6.57 4.28
N MET A 270 13.36 -5.82 5.04
CA MET A 270 11.91 -5.80 4.90
C MET A 270 11.46 -5.24 3.55
N ASN A 271 12.06 -4.15 3.07
CA ASN A 271 11.69 -3.57 1.77
C ASN A 271 12.06 -4.47 0.59
N VAL A 272 13.22 -5.12 0.63
CA VAL A 272 13.60 -6.12 -0.38
C VAL A 272 12.62 -7.30 -0.35
N ALA A 273 12.29 -7.82 0.83
CA ALA A 273 11.30 -8.90 0.98
C ALA A 273 9.89 -8.50 0.48
N ILE A 274 9.47 -7.24 0.72
CA ILE A 274 8.22 -6.69 0.19
C ILE A 274 8.25 -6.64 -1.35
N VAL A 275 9.36 -6.23 -1.96
CA VAL A 275 9.51 -6.18 -3.42
C VAL A 275 9.38 -7.58 -4.03
N ILE A 276 10.10 -8.58 -3.48
CA ILE A 276 9.96 -9.98 -3.86
C ILE A 276 8.49 -10.42 -3.81
N ALA A 277 7.83 -10.21 -2.66
CA ALA A 277 6.44 -10.60 -2.48
C ALA A 277 5.49 -9.90 -3.48
N GLN A 278 5.72 -8.63 -3.78
CA GLN A 278 4.89 -7.84 -4.69
C GLN A 278 5.05 -8.27 -6.15
N ILE A 279 6.26 -8.61 -6.60
CA ILE A 279 6.48 -9.12 -7.96
C ILE A 279 5.86 -10.52 -8.07
N ALA A 280 6.03 -11.38 -7.06
CA ALA A 280 5.38 -12.69 -7.02
C ALA A 280 3.83 -12.61 -7.06
N LEU A 281 3.24 -11.53 -6.53
CA LEU A 281 1.79 -11.29 -6.55
C LEU A 281 1.26 -10.67 -7.87
N VAL A 282 2.08 -10.47 -8.90
CA VAL A 282 1.62 -9.90 -10.19
C VAL A 282 0.55 -10.79 -10.82
N PHE A 283 0.75 -12.12 -10.81
CA PHE A 283 -0.23 -13.07 -11.34
C PHE A 283 -1.55 -13.06 -10.53
N TYR A 284 -1.48 -12.90 -9.22
CA TYR A 284 -2.66 -12.68 -8.38
C TYR A 284 -3.43 -11.44 -8.85
N SER A 285 -2.76 -10.30 -9.00
CA SER A 285 -3.39 -9.04 -9.39
C SER A 285 -4.05 -9.12 -10.78
N ALA A 286 -3.43 -9.84 -11.71
CA ALA A 286 -3.97 -10.04 -13.05
C ALA A 286 -5.19 -10.99 -13.08
N ASN A 287 -5.21 -11.99 -12.22
CA ASN A 287 -6.28 -13.02 -12.19
C ASN A 287 -7.37 -12.73 -11.15
N GLN A 288 -7.23 -11.72 -10.31
CA GLN A 288 -8.26 -11.35 -9.31
C GLN A 288 -9.63 -11.04 -9.96
N PRO A 289 -9.73 -10.27 -11.07
CA PRO A 289 -11.02 -10.06 -11.74
C PRO A 289 -11.63 -11.36 -12.28
N VAL A 290 -10.79 -12.29 -12.79
CA VAL A 290 -11.23 -13.59 -13.28
C VAL A 290 -11.80 -14.44 -12.15
N LEU A 291 -11.15 -14.44 -10.99
CA LEU A 291 -11.60 -15.13 -9.78
C LEU A 291 -12.96 -14.57 -9.30
N GLN A 292 -13.11 -13.25 -9.29
CA GLN A 292 -14.36 -12.58 -8.93
C GLN A 292 -15.49 -12.93 -9.90
N ALA A 293 -15.23 -12.87 -11.21
CA ALA A 293 -16.21 -13.23 -12.24
C ALA A 293 -16.64 -14.71 -12.14
N ALA A 294 -15.69 -15.61 -11.95
CA ALA A 294 -15.96 -17.04 -11.80
C ALA A 294 -16.87 -17.32 -10.59
N TYR A 295 -16.63 -16.62 -9.48
CA TYR A 295 -17.48 -16.73 -8.29
C TYR A 295 -18.91 -16.21 -8.54
N VAL A 296 -19.05 -14.99 -9.13
CA VAL A 296 -20.36 -14.40 -9.44
C VAL A 296 -21.17 -15.26 -10.43
N MET A 297 -20.50 -15.90 -11.39
CA MET A 297 -21.12 -16.80 -12.35
C MET A 297 -21.41 -18.19 -11.78
N ASN A 298 -21.20 -18.42 -10.48
CA ASN A 298 -21.36 -19.72 -9.82
C ASN A 298 -20.60 -20.84 -10.55
N ASN A 299 -19.38 -20.57 -11.03
CA ASN A 299 -18.53 -21.56 -11.68
C ASN A 299 -17.42 -22.04 -10.71
N PRO A 300 -17.68 -23.08 -9.89
CA PRO A 300 -16.73 -23.54 -8.90
C PRO A 300 -15.47 -24.16 -9.51
N SER A 301 -15.56 -24.78 -10.69
CA SER A 301 -14.39 -25.33 -11.40
C SER A 301 -13.39 -24.22 -11.74
N LYS A 302 -13.89 -23.17 -12.40
CA LYS A 302 -13.06 -22.01 -12.79
C LYS A 302 -12.49 -21.28 -11.58
N THR A 303 -13.24 -21.18 -10.49
CA THR A 303 -12.76 -20.59 -9.22
C THR A 303 -11.57 -21.38 -8.66
N LYS A 304 -11.68 -22.73 -8.61
CA LYS A 304 -10.62 -23.63 -8.13
C LYS A 304 -9.37 -23.58 -9.01
N GLU A 305 -9.53 -23.65 -10.33
CA GLU A 305 -8.45 -23.56 -11.31
C GLU A 305 -7.70 -22.25 -11.22
N THR A 306 -8.44 -21.12 -11.16
CA THR A 306 -7.84 -19.78 -11.05
C THR A 306 -7.08 -19.63 -9.74
N MET A 307 -7.64 -20.12 -8.63
CA MET A 307 -6.99 -20.10 -7.34
C MET A 307 -5.70 -20.94 -7.32
N ALA A 308 -5.75 -22.14 -7.92
CA ALA A 308 -4.60 -23.03 -8.06
C ALA A 308 -3.46 -22.35 -8.87
N LEU A 309 -3.80 -21.72 -10.01
CA LEU A 309 -2.85 -20.97 -10.82
C LEU A 309 -2.21 -19.81 -10.03
N ILE A 310 -3.00 -19.03 -9.30
CA ILE A 310 -2.51 -17.91 -8.49
C ILE A 310 -1.50 -18.41 -7.44
N VAL A 311 -1.85 -19.44 -6.68
CA VAL A 311 -1.00 -19.98 -5.60
C VAL A 311 0.32 -20.51 -6.16
N VAL A 312 0.26 -21.34 -7.20
CA VAL A 312 1.48 -21.96 -7.76
C VAL A 312 2.37 -20.91 -8.44
N SER A 313 1.79 -19.96 -9.17
CA SER A 313 2.55 -18.85 -9.76
C SER A 313 3.26 -18.02 -8.68
N PHE A 314 2.57 -17.70 -7.59
CA PHE A 314 3.16 -16.99 -6.45
C PHE A 314 4.34 -17.78 -5.86
N LEU A 315 4.15 -19.06 -5.54
CA LEU A 315 5.22 -19.90 -4.99
C LEU A 315 6.44 -19.93 -5.92
N THR A 316 6.21 -20.22 -7.20
CA THR A 316 7.31 -20.34 -8.18
C THR A 316 8.11 -19.06 -8.29
N ILE A 317 7.43 -17.92 -8.49
CA ILE A 317 8.10 -16.63 -8.69
C ILE A 317 8.81 -16.20 -7.41
N PHE A 318 8.15 -16.30 -6.24
CA PHE A 318 8.73 -15.91 -4.95
C PHE A 318 10.04 -16.63 -4.66
N PHE A 319 10.09 -17.95 -4.84
CA PHE A 319 11.31 -18.71 -4.57
C PHE A 319 12.42 -18.45 -5.60
N ILE A 320 12.08 -18.24 -6.88
CA ILE A 320 13.07 -17.86 -7.90
C ILE A 320 13.70 -16.50 -7.55
N GLU A 321 12.87 -15.51 -7.21
CA GLU A 321 13.35 -14.17 -6.85
C GLU A 321 14.19 -14.20 -5.57
N LEU A 322 13.77 -14.97 -4.57
CA LEU A 322 14.52 -15.12 -3.33
C LEU A 322 15.92 -15.69 -3.59
N VAL A 323 16.03 -16.70 -4.46
CA VAL A 323 17.34 -17.27 -4.86
C VAL A 323 18.18 -16.21 -5.58
N ILE A 324 17.60 -15.43 -6.50
CA ILE A 324 18.32 -14.35 -7.21
C ILE A 324 18.82 -13.28 -6.22
N ILE A 325 18.01 -12.87 -5.27
CA ILE A 325 18.40 -11.86 -4.29
C ILE A 325 19.52 -12.38 -3.38
N ILE A 326 19.46 -13.65 -2.94
CA ILE A 326 20.52 -14.23 -2.10
C ILE A 326 21.80 -14.43 -2.89
N ALA A 327 21.72 -14.94 -4.11
CA ALA A 327 22.90 -15.31 -4.91
C ALA A 327 23.59 -14.10 -5.56
N ALA A 328 22.84 -13.07 -5.93
CA ALA A 328 23.36 -11.89 -6.61
C ALA A 328 23.09 -10.58 -5.87
N GLY A 329 21.86 -10.35 -5.40
CA GLY A 329 21.45 -9.10 -4.77
C GLY A 329 22.23 -8.78 -3.49
N LEU A 330 22.33 -9.71 -2.55
CA LEU A 330 23.06 -9.50 -1.29
C LEU A 330 24.57 -9.31 -1.49
N PRO A 331 25.27 -10.10 -2.32
CA PRO A 331 26.67 -9.84 -2.62
C PRO A 331 26.92 -8.45 -3.22
N ILE A 332 26.08 -8.01 -4.16
CA ILE A 332 26.18 -6.67 -4.75
C ILE A 332 25.95 -5.59 -3.69
N LEU A 333 24.93 -5.72 -2.84
CA LEU A 333 24.67 -4.79 -1.74
C LEU A 333 25.84 -4.74 -0.74
N ASN A 334 26.41 -5.88 -0.42
CA ASN A 334 27.53 -5.97 0.50
C ASN A 334 28.82 -5.30 -0.04
N LEU A 335 29.02 -5.29 -1.36
CA LEU A 335 30.10 -4.53 -1.99
C LEU A 335 29.89 -3.01 -1.90
N ILE A 336 28.63 -2.56 -1.89
CA ILE A 336 28.28 -1.12 -1.89
C ILE A 336 28.23 -0.58 -0.46
N ARG A 337 27.53 -1.30 0.44
CA ARG A 337 27.24 -0.89 1.82
C ARG A 337 27.24 -2.06 2.79
N PRO A 338 28.41 -2.57 3.20
CA PRO A 338 28.52 -3.76 4.06
C PRO A 338 27.83 -3.60 5.42
N GLU A 339 27.86 -2.38 5.99
CA GLU A 339 27.36 -2.12 7.36
C GLU A 339 25.81 -2.19 7.49
N VAL A 340 25.06 -1.89 6.42
CA VAL A 340 23.59 -1.96 6.42
C VAL A 340 23.05 -3.13 5.61
N THR A 341 23.94 -3.92 4.98
CA THR A 341 23.53 -5.11 4.24
C THR A 341 23.13 -6.21 5.20
N PRO A 342 21.88 -6.73 5.11
CA PRO A 342 21.45 -7.81 5.99
C PRO A 342 22.22 -9.11 5.69
N SER A 343 22.52 -9.88 6.73
CA SER A 343 23.02 -11.23 6.54
C SER A 343 22.00 -12.10 5.81
N VAL A 344 22.47 -13.18 5.16
CA VAL A 344 21.59 -14.14 4.48
C VAL A 344 20.46 -14.63 5.40
N LEU A 345 20.76 -14.87 6.67
CA LEU A 345 19.78 -15.37 7.63
C LEU A 345 18.70 -14.30 7.97
N ILE A 346 19.10 -13.03 8.14
CA ILE A 346 18.16 -11.91 8.33
C ILE A 346 17.27 -11.77 7.09
N MET A 347 17.87 -11.84 5.88
CA MET A 347 17.11 -11.74 4.63
C MET A 347 16.10 -12.89 4.46
N LEU A 348 16.53 -14.14 4.73
CA LEU A 348 15.64 -15.30 4.70
C LEU A 348 14.48 -15.16 5.69
N THR A 349 14.76 -14.67 6.90
CA THR A 349 13.72 -14.49 7.93
C THR A 349 12.73 -13.38 7.55
N ALA A 350 13.21 -12.25 7.01
CA ALA A 350 12.35 -11.19 6.48
C ALA A 350 11.51 -11.67 5.29
N ALA A 351 12.11 -12.43 4.37
CA ALA A 351 11.42 -13.02 3.24
C ALA A 351 10.36 -14.05 3.70
N THR A 352 10.67 -14.89 4.70
CA THR A 352 9.71 -15.81 5.31
C THR A 352 8.50 -15.07 5.87
N TYR A 353 8.73 -13.97 6.59
CA TYR A 353 7.62 -13.16 7.09
C TYR A 353 6.73 -12.63 5.97
N GLN A 354 7.31 -12.03 4.92
CA GLN A 354 6.54 -11.51 3.78
C GLN A 354 5.87 -12.62 2.96
N PHE A 355 6.50 -13.78 2.87
CA PHE A 355 5.88 -14.98 2.31
C PHE A 355 4.60 -15.36 3.05
N LEU A 356 4.67 -15.48 4.39
CA LEU A 356 3.53 -15.84 5.23
C LEU A 356 2.37 -14.84 5.08
N LEU A 357 2.68 -13.53 5.06
CA LEU A 357 1.68 -12.48 4.83
C LEU A 357 1.02 -12.59 3.45
N SER A 358 1.81 -12.77 2.42
CA SER A 358 1.32 -12.86 1.04
C SER A 358 0.51 -14.12 0.79
N TYR A 359 0.97 -15.25 1.32
CA TYR A 359 0.29 -16.53 1.26
C TYR A 359 -1.11 -16.44 1.89
N ARG A 360 -1.22 -15.95 3.13
CA ARG A 360 -2.52 -15.76 3.76
C ARG A 360 -3.41 -14.78 2.97
N ASN A 361 -2.83 -13.69 2.42
CA ASN A 361 -3.57 -12.68 1.66
C ASN A 361 -4.18 -13.24 0.37
N ILE A 362 -3.49 -14.15 -0.31
CA ILE A 362 -4.03 -14.88 -1.47
C ILE A 362 -5.33 -15.62 -1.09
N PHE A 363 -5.32 -16.36 0.02
CA PHE A 363 -6.50 -17.09 0.45
C PHE A 363 -7.62 -16.21 1.01
N THR A 364 -7.27 -15.12 1.72
CA THR A 364 -8.29 -14.16 2.18
C THR A 364 -8.94 -13.39 1.04
N SER A 365 -8.29 -13.27 -0.12
CA SER A 365 -8.89 -12.67 -1.31
C SER A 365 -10.11 -13.44 -1.83
N TYR A 366 -10.16 -14.77 -1.64
CA TYR A 366 -11.33 -15.56 -1.92
C TYR A 366 -12.56 -15.06 -1.15
N PHE A 367 -12.42 -14.77 0.15
CA PHE A 367 -13.51 -14.19 0.94
C PHE A 367 -13.88 -12.78 0.47
N SER A 368 -12.91 -11.99 0.04
CA SER A 368 -13.18 -10.66 -0.53
C SER A 368 -13.99 -10.73 -1.82
N CYS A 369 -13.77 -11.76 -2.67
CA CYS A 369 -14.58 -12.00 -3.86
C CYS A 369 -16.05 -12.28 -3.51
N THR A 370 -16.33 -12.83 -2.31
CA THR A 370 -17.68 -13.07 -1.81
C THR A 370 -18.30 -11.85 -1.09
N ASN A 371 -17.66 -10.69 -1.17
CA ASN A 371 -18.01 -9.46 -0.44
C ASN A 371 -18.07 -9.64 1.09
N ARG A 372 -17.28 -10.58 1.63
CA ARG A 372 -17.14 -10.85 3.07
C ARG A 372 -15.72 -10.51 3.52
N ILE A 373 -15.59 -9.90 4.69
CA ILE A 373 -14.29 -9.56 5.30
C ILE A 373 -14.23 -10.17 6.73
N PRO A 374 -14.33 -11.50 6.85
CA PRO A 374 -14.39 -12.16 8.16
C PRO A 374 -13.05 -12.07 8.93
N TYR A 375 -11.96 -11.82 8.22
CA TYR A 375 -10.59 -11.77 8.74
C TYR A 375 -10.20 -10.43 9.39
N ALA A 376 -11.03 -9.39 9.30
CA ALA A 376 -10.67 -8.04 9.77
C ALA A 376 -10.22 -8.03 11.24
N TRP A 377 -11.00 -8.64 12.12
CA TRP A 377 -10.70 -8.69 13.56
C TRP A 377 -9.45 -9.50 13.89
N SER A 378 -9.24 -10.63 13.21
CA SER A 378 -8.02 -11.42 13.42
C SER A 378 -6.77 -10.70 12.93
N PHE A 379 -6.88 -9.92 11.84
CA PHE A 379 -5.76 -9.10 11.34
C PHE A 379 -5.40 -8.00 12.32
N ILE A 380 -6.38 -7.30 12.90
CA ILE A 380 -6.13 -6.28 13.92
C ILE A 380 -5.53 -6.92 15.17
N GLY A 381 -6.14 -7.98 15.69
CA GLY A 381 -5.63 -8.67 16.87
C GLY A 381 -4.19 -9.15 16.68
N THR A 382 -3.88 -9.76 15.54
CA THR A 382 -2.53 -10.22 15.23
C THR A 382 -1.54 -9.06 15.05
N SER A 383 -1.95 -7.95 14.42
CA SER A 383 -1.05 -6.79 14.25
C SER A 383 -0.73 -6.11 15.58
N LEU A 384 -1.70 -5.98 16.48
CA LEU A 384 -1.48 -5.47 17.82
C LEU A 384 -0.60 -6.43 18.64
N ALA A 385 -0.85 -7.74 18.56
CA ALA A 385 -0.01 -8.75 19.18
C ALA A 385 1.43 -8.68 18.66
N THR A 386 1.61 -8.47 17.34
CA THR A 386 2.95 -8.31 16.74
C THR A 386 3.71 -7.14 17.36
N VAL A 387 3.06 -5.99 17.55
CA VAL A 387 3.67 -4.83 18.21
C VAL A 387 4.04 -5.17 19.65
N GLY A 388 3.13 -5.77 20.42
CA GLY A 388 3.37 -6.14 21.82
C GLY A 388 4.50 -7.16 21.97
N VAL A 389 4.51 -8.20 21.15
CA VAL A 389 5.56 -9.25 21.18
C VAL A 389 6.90 -8.70 20.70
N ALA A 390 6.92 -7.82 19.69
CA ALA A 390 8.14 -7.16 19.26
C ALA A 390 8.76 -6.32 20.38
N VAL A 391 7.95 -5.49 21.07
CA VAL A 391 8.41 -4.70 22.22
C VAL A 391 8.92 -5.61 23.35
N LEU A 392 8.18 -6.69 23.67
CA LEU A 392 8.61 -7.67 24.66
C LEU A 392 9.97 -8.28 24.32
N PHE A 393 10.17 -8.69 23.07
CA PHE A 393 11.41 -9.31 22.62
C PHE A 393 12.59 -8.31 22.58
N LEU A 394 12.31 -7.05 22.30
CA LEU A 394 13.31 -5.99 22.35
C LEU A 394 13.68 -5.59 23.79
N GLN A 395 12.68 -5.35 24.64
CA GLN A 395 12.88 -4.78 25.96
C GLN A 395 13.31 -5.81 26.99
N VAL A 396 12.73 -7.02 26.98
CA VAL A 396 12.98 -8.06 27.99
C VAL A 396 14.07 -9.02 27.54
N PHE A 397 14.04 -9.46 26.30
CA PHE A 397 14.98 -10.46 25.79
C PHE A 397 16.17 -9.86 25.02
N HIS A 398 16.17 -8.56 24.77
CA HIS A 398 17.24 -7.81 24.08
C HIS A 398 17.68 -8.44 22.75
N LEU A 399 16.75 -9.02 21.98
CA LEU A 399 17.03 -9.79 20.76
C LEU A 399 17.35 -8.90 19.53
N GLY A 400 17.29 -7.56 19.64
CA GLY A 400 17.57 -6.65 18.53
C GLY A 400 16.71 -6.95 17.29
N ILE A 401 17.32 -6.99 16.09
CA ILE A 401 16.62 -7.28 14.81
C ILE A 401 15.85 -8.60 14.88
N TRP A 402 16.39 -9.61 15.54
CA TRP A 402 15.74 -10.92 15.70
C TRP A 402 14.44 -10.83 16.48
N GLY A 403 14.39 -9.96 17.50
CA GLY A 403 13.17 -9.71 18.24
C GLY A 403 12.02 -9.18 17.39
N LEU A 404 12.34 -8.28 16.45
CA LEU A 404 11.37 -7.76 15.49
C LEU A 404 10.89 -8.87 14.54
N LEU A 405 11.81 -9.54 13.85
CA LEU A 405 11.49 -10.55 12.84
C LEU A 405 10.77 -11.77 13.41
N LEU A 406 11.28 -12.32 14.52
CA LEU A 406 10.68 -13.49 15.17
C LEU A 406 9.32 -13.14 15.78
N GLY A 407 9.18 -11.97 16.41
CA GLY A 407 7.89 -11.50 16.93
C GLY A 407 6.82 -11.42 15.86
N GLN A 408 7.18 -10.88 14.69
CA GLN A 408 6.30 -10.82 13.53
C GLN A 408 5.89 -12.20 13.05
N ILE A 409 6.83 -13.13 12.88
CA ILE A 409 6.58 -14.50 12.39
C ILE A 409 5.70 -15.27 13.36
N VAL A 410 6.05 -15.27 14.65
CA VAL A 410 5.33 -16.02 15.69
C VAL A 410 3.86 -15.60 15.74
N CYS A 411 3.59 -14.29 15.73
CA CYS A 411 2.20 -13.80 15.76
C CYS A 411 1.41 -14.19 14.51
N GLN A 412 2.03 -14.27 13.34
CA GLN A 412 1.33 -14.71 12.13
C GLN A 412 1.08 -16.22 12.13
N ILE A 413 2.07 -17.03 12.55
CA ILE A 413 1.93 -18.49 12.65
C ILE A 413 0.93 -18.88 13.72
N ALA A 414 0.78 -18.09 14.79
CA ALA A 414 -0.15 -18.39 15.87
C ALA A 414 -1.60 -18.60 15.38
N PHE A 415 -2.04 -17.86 14.35
CA PHE A 415 -3.42 -17.97 13.87
C PHE A 415 -3.59 -17.79 12.35
N ASN A 416 -3.23 -16.65 11.79
CA ASN A 416 -3.70 -16.22 10.47
C ASN A 416 -3.18 -17.08 9.30
N VAL A 417 -1.95 -17.61 9.39
CA VAL A 417 -1.27 -18.30 8.29
C VAL A 417 -1.86 -19.67 7.99
N TRP A 418 -2.41 -20.34 8.97
CA TRP A 418 -3.02 -21.66 8.77
C TRP A 418 -4.55 -21.61 8.76
N TYR A 419 -5.16 -20.75 9.60
CA TYR A 419 -6.62 -20.71 9.74
C TYR A 419 -7.33 -20.27 8.46
N TRP A 420 -6.92 -19.16 7.87
CA TRP A 420 -7.58 -18.62 6.68
C TRP A 420 -7.36 -19.45 5.42
N PRO A 421 -6.17 -19.98 5.12
CA PRO A 421 -6.00 -20.98 4.06
C PRO A 421 -6.85 -22.22 4.27
N LEU A 422 -6.85 -22.81 5.46
CA LEU A 422 -7.69 -24.00 5.75
C LEU A 422 -9.18 -23.72 5.52
N LYS A 423 -9.67 -22.59 6.01
CA LYS A 423 -11.06 -22.18 5.82
C LYS A 423 -11.41 -21.99 4.34
N ALA A 424 -10.53 -21.37 3.57
CA ALA A 424 -10.72 -21.22 2.13
C ALA A 424 -10.72 -22.58 1.40
N HIS A 425 -9.81 -23.49 1.77
CA HIS A 425 -9.78 -24.86 1.25
C HIS A 425 -11.09 -25.61 1.54
N GLN A 426 -11.62 -25.49 2.76
CA GLN A 426 -12.87 -26.09 3.15
C GLN A 426 -14.07 -25.54 2.36
N GLU A 427 -14.19 -24.21 2.24
CA GLU A 427 -15.30 -23.58 1.50
C GLU A 427 -15.23 -23.86 -0.01
N MET A 428 -14.04 -23.95 -0.59
CA MET A 428 -13.85 -24.32 -1.99
C MET A 428 -13.96 -25.83 -2.24
N HIS A 429 -13.96 -26.67 -1.21
CA HIS A 429 -13.88 -28.14 -1.33
C HIS A 429 -12.69 -28.59 -2.22
N VAL A 430 -11.48 -28.10 -1.90
CA VAL A 430 -10.23 -28.44 -2.62
C VAL A 430 -9.15 -28.91 -1.66
N SER A 431 -8.37 -29.91 -2.10
CA SER A 431 -7.18 -30.36 -1.37
C SER A 431 -5.95 -29.53 -1.76
N ILE A 432 -4.96 -29.48 -0.87
CA ILE A 432 -3.65 -28.85 -1.17
C ILE A 432 -3.02 -29.54 -2.41
N ARG A 433 -3.14 -30.87 -2.52
CA ARG A 433 -2.64 -31.63 -3.66
C ARG A 433 -3.26 -31.15 -4.98
N TYR A 434 -4.58 -30.92 -4.99
CA TYR A 434 -5.26 -30.38 -6.17
C TYR A 434 -4.70 -29.02 -6.57
N ILE A 435 -4.55 -28.10 -5.61
CA ILE A 435 -4.01 -26.76 -5.89
C ILE A 435 -2.62 -26.85 -6.53
N LEU A 436 -1.75 -27.70 -6.01
CA LEU A 436 -0.39 -27.84 -6.55
C LEU A 436 -0.40 -28.50 -7.94
N THR A 437 -1.14 -29.60 -8.14
CA THR A 437 -1.15 -30.32 -9.42
C THR A 437 -1.82 -29.51 -10.52
N GLU A 438 -3.01 -28.97 -10.26
CA GLU A 438 -3.75 -28.16 -11.23
C GLU A 438 -3.03 -26.85 -11.53
N GLY A 439 -2.49 -26.19 -10.51
CA GLY A 439 -1.74 -24.96 -10.67
C GLY A 439 -0.48 -25.14 -11.53
N LEU A 440 0.28 -26.22 -11.34
CA LEU A 440 1.43 -26.58 -12.18
C LEU A 440 1.01 -26.87 -13.62
N PHE A 441 -0.10 -27.56 -13.81
CA PHE A 441 -0.64 -27.86 -15.13
C PHE A 441 -0.99 -26.56 -15.86
N ARG A 442 -1.75 -25.67 -15.24
CA ARG A 442 -2.15 -24.38 -15.82
C ARG A 442 -0.95 -23.45 -16.08
N LEU A 443 0.03 -23.46 -15.21
CA LEU A 443 1.25 -22.66 -15.41
C LEU A 443 2.04 -23.15 -16.64
N LYS A 444 2.12 -24.47 -16.85
CA LYS A 444 2.72 -25.07 -18.06
C LYS A 444 1.93 -24.71 -19.33
N GLU A 445 0.61 -24.80 -19.31
CA GLU A 445 -0.23 -24.38 -20.45
C GLU A 445 0.04 -22.93 -20.84
N LEU A 446 0.09 -22.01 -19.85
CA LEU A 446 0.44 -20.61 -20.12
C LEU A 446 1.82 -20.46 -20.72
N ALA A 447 2.84 -21.12 -20.16
CA ALA A 447 4.19 -21.07 -20.71
C ALA A 447 4.26 -21.58 -22.18
N CYS A 448 3.59 -22.70 -22.47
CA CYS A 448 3.51 -23.26 -23.83
C CYS A 448 2.76 -22.34 -24.80
N SER A 449 1.70 -21.67 -24.36
CA SER A 449 0.95 -20.74 -25.22
C SER A 449 1.80 -19.50 -25.58
N PHE A 450 2.57 -18.96 -24.64
CA PHE A 450 3.50 -17.85 -24.91
C PHE A 450 4.60 -18.21 -25.91
N ILE A 451 5.10 -19.44 -25.88
CA ILE A 451 6.12 -19.91 -26.84
C ILE A 451 5.52 -20.05 -28.23
N LYS A 452 4.30 -20.61 -28.34
CA LYS A 452 3.60 -20.81 -29.63
C LYS A 452 3.15 -19.51 -30.30
N THR A 453 2.90 -18.46 -29.54
CA THR A 453 2.48 -17.14 -30.08
C THR A 453 3.68 -16.34 -30.60
N LYS A 454 4.91 -16.71 -30.25
CA LYS A 454 6.17 -16.06 -30.71
C LYS A 454 6.94 -16.84 -31.79
N ALA A 455 6.54 -18.07 -32.05
CA ALA A 455 7.01 -18.88 -33.18
C ALA A 455 6.04 -18.77 -34.35
#